data_62f973260587c83dd87de79576783268
#
_entry.id   62f973260587c83dd87de79576783268
#
_cell.length_a   1.000
_cell.length_b   1.000
_cell.length_c   1.000
_cell.angle_alpha   90.00
_cell.angle_beta   90.00
_cell.angle_gamma   90.00
#
_symmetry.space_group_name_H-M   'P 1'
#
loop_
_entity.id
_entity.type
_entity.pdbx_description
1 polymer ?
#
loop_
_entity_poly.entity_id
_entity_poly.type
_entity_poly.pdbx_seq_one_letter_code
_entity_poly.pdbx_strand_id
1 'polypeptide(L)'
;MVSLESIKDYIQGLNQKEIVRIVVAYIVVFAFLIGFLLYKHFNALDAAEQKTRLLNKARKDIQIILTEYDYIKNKKSEVDALLAKDKNFYIQKYCQDTLSDVNLTSQSPLTLVTSTWPNGYVEESVQINVSQITMKQMCELLQALQKNQLVFVKNLEILKGTVAKKINVNMLVATLKPVVEKTNSTK
;
A
#
# COMPACT_ATOMS: atom_id res chain seq x y z
N MET A 1 -41.47 -4.25 56.06
CA MET A 1 -41.14 -5.69 56.09
C MET A 1 -42.50 -6.43 56.14
N VAL A 2 -42.89 -7.11 55.07
CA VAL A 2 -44.10 -7.96 55.06
C VAL A 2 -43.71 -9.23 55.81
N SER A 3 -44.37 -9.52 56.89
CA SER A 3 -44.01 -10.68 57.71
C SER A 3 -44.45 -11.96 56.98
N LEU A 4 -43.65 -13.00 57.04
CA LEU A 4 -43.96 -14.32 56.48
C LEU A 4 -45.29 -14.89 56.94
N GLU A 5 -45.72 -14.51 58.13
CA GLU A 5 -47.00 -14.91 58.72
C GLU A 5 -48.20 -14.31 57.99
N SER A 6 -48.11 -13.01 57.61
CA SER A 6 -49.17 -12.35 56.82
C SER A 6 -49.38 -12.99 55.44
N ILE A 7 -48.33 -13.55 54.87
CA ILE A 7 -48.40 -14.23 53.56
C ILE A 7 -49.09 -15.61 53.72
N LYS A 8 -48.83 -16.29 54.82
CA LYS A 8 -49.37 -17.61 55.14
C LYS A 8 -50.88 -17.55 55.39
N ASP A 9 -51.30 -16.54 56.16
CA ASP A 9 -52.74 -16.31 56.44
C ASP A 9 -53.53 -15.92 55.16
N TYR A 10 -52.90 -15.15 54.25
CA TYR A 10 -53.49 -14.80 53.00
C TYR A 10 -53.65 -16.01 52.07
N ILE A 11 -52.73 -16.94 52.07
CA ILE A 11 -52.77 -18.15 51.25
C ILE A 11 -53.84 -19.14 51.78
N GLN A 12 -54.05 -19.23 53.12
CA GLN A 12 -55.04 -20.13 53.72
C GLN A 12 -56.50 -19.69 53.47
N GLY A 13 -56.70 -18.39 53.20
CA GLY A 13 -58.03 -17.85 52.88
C GLY A 13 -58.43 -17.92 51.39
N LEU A 14 -57.50 -18.30 50.49
CA LEU A 14 -57.78 -18.33 49.05
C LEU A 14 -58.46 -19.63 48.58
N ASN A 15 -59.44 -19.45 47.68
CA ASN A 15 -60.15 -20.59 47.03
C ASN A 15 -59.14 -21.31 46.08
N GLN A 16 -59.27 -22.64 46.00
CA GLN A 16 -58.41 -23.49 45.18
C GLN A 16 -58.17 -22.95 43.73
N LYS A 17 -59.23 -22.32 43.14
CA LYS A 17 -59.16 -21.69 41.82
C LYS A 17 -58.22 -20.40 41.76
N GLU A 18 -58.15 -19.68 42.89
CA GLU A 18 -57.36 -18.45 43.01
C GLU A 18 -55.90 -18.80 43.20
N ILE A 19 -55.57 -19.84 43.94
CA ILE A 19 -54.22 -20.36 44.13
C ILE A 19 -53.66 -20.79 42.75
N VAL A 20 -54.43 -21.51 41.95
CA VAL A 20 -53.98 -21.92 40.60
C VAL A 20 -53.71 -20.72 39.71
N ARG A 21 -54.55 -19.67 39.75
CA ARG A 21 -54.30 -18.43 38.98
C ARG A 21 -53.01 -17.71 39.38
N ILE A 22 -52.73 -17.64 40.67
CA ILE A 22 -51.51 -17.01 41.21
C ILE A 22 -50.28 -17.80 40.79
N VAL A 23 -50.33 -19.14 40.85
CA VAL A 23 -49.22 -20.00 40.45
C VAL A 23 -48.94 -19.86 38.93
N VAL A 24 -50.03 -19.86 38.11
CA VAL A 24 -49.86 -19.64 36.67
C VAL A 24 -49.27 -18.26 36.36
N ALA A 25 -49.77 -17.21 37.02
CA ALA A 25 -49.22 -15.86 36.85
C ALA A 25 -47.73 -15.80 37.22
N TYR A 26 -47.32 -16.45 38.30
CA TYR A 26 -45.92 -16.52 38.71
C TYR A 26 -45.03 -17.25 37.69
N ILE A 27 -45.51 -18.38 37.14
CA ILE A 27 -44.84 -19.14 36.10
C ILE A 27 -44.64 -18.28 34.85
N VAL A 28 -45.66 -17.51 34.44
CA VAL A 28 -45.58 -16.63 33.26
C VAL A 28 -44.54 -15.52 33.48
N VAL A 29 -44.58 -14.87 34.66
CA VAL A 29 -43.58 -13.82 35.00
C VAL A 29 -42.18 -14.39 35.03
N PHE A 30 -41.99 -15.57 35.61
CA PHE A 30 -40.70 -16.23 35.67
C PHE A 30 -40.17 -16.65 34.30
N ALA A 31 -41.04 -17.17 33.43
CA ALA A 31 -40.71 -17.49 32.04
C ALA A 31 -40.31 -16.24 31.26
N PHE A 32 -41.01 -15.11 31.49
CA PHE A 32 -40.66 -13.83 30.86
C PHE A 32 -39.32 -13.29 31.33
N LEU A 33 -38.99 -13.40 32.62
CA LEU A 33 -37.67 -13.00 33.17
C LEU A 33 -36.54 -13.83 32.58
N ILE A 34 -36.74 -15.15 32.47
CA ILE A 34 -35.73 -16.01 31.82
C ILE A 34 -35.54 -15.63 30.35
N GLY A 35 -36.63 -15.45 29.61
CA GLY A 35 -36.59 -15.03 28.22
C GLY A 35 -35.86 -13.68 28.02
N PHE A 36 -36.11 -12.72 28.92
CA PHE A 36 -35.44 -11.43 28.90
C PHE A 36 -33.93 -11.53 29.20
N LEU A 37 -33.52 -12.35 30.16
CA LEU A 37 -32.13 -12.60 30.49
C LEU A 37 -31.37 -13.26 29.31
N LEU A 38 -31.99 -14.27 28.68
CA LEU A 38 -31.43 -14.93 27.51
C LEU A 38 -31.28 -13.96 26.34
N TYR A 39 -32.30 -13.16 26.06
CA TYR A 39 -32.24 -12.13 25.01
C TYR A 39 -31.10 -11.14 25.21
N LYS A 40 -30.95 -10.65 26.45
CA LYS A 40 -29.86 -9.72 26.79
C LYS A 40 -28.49 -10.38 26.65
N HIS A 41 -28.39 -11.66 27.00
CA HIS A 41 -27.15 -12.43 26.88
C HIS A 41 -26.74 -12.66 25.41
N PHE A 42 -27.70 -13.02 24.56
CA PHE A 42 -27.43 -13.20 23.13
C PHE A 42 -26.98 -11.90 22.43
N ASN A 43 -27.65 -10.78 22.72
CA ASN A 43 -27.25 -9.48 22.19
C ASN A 43 -25.82 -9.04 22.62
N ALA A 44 -25.43 -9.39 23.86
CA ALA A 44 -24.08 -9.10 24.35
C ALA A 44 -23.02 -9.95 23.64
N LEU A 45 -23.34 -11.22 23.34
CA LEU A 45 -22.46 -12.11 22.57
C LEU A 45 -22.26 -11.61 21.14
N ASP A 46 -23.32 -11.23 20.46
CA ASP A 46 -23.25 -10.70 19.08
C ASP A 46 -22.41 -9.41 19.02
N ALA A 47 -22.56 -8.52 19.99
CA ALA A 47 -21.76 -7.31 20.07
C ALA A 47 -20.27 -7.61 20.32
N ALA A 48 -19.96 -8.61 21.14
CA ALA A 48 -18.57 -9.04 21.39
C ALA A 48 -17.97 -9.70 20.16
N GLU A 49 -18.74 -10.51 19.43
CA GLU A 49 -18.28 -11.15 18.19
C GLU A 49 -18.00 -10.11 17.09
N GLN A 50 -18.87 -9.12 16.91
CA GLN A 50 -18.66 -8.02 15.97
C GLN A 50 -17.38 -7.24 16.28
N LYS A 51 -17.14 -6.90 17.56
CA LYS A 51 -15.90 -6.24 17.99
C LYS A 51 -14.66 -7.08 17.69
N THR A 52 -14.73 -8.39 17.93
CA THR A 52 -13.63 -9.31 17.65
C THR A 52 -13.36 -9.41 16.14
N ARG A 53 -14.37 -9.45 15.31
CA ARG A 53 -14.25 -9.44 13.85
C ARG A 53 -13.62 -8.14 13.34
N LEU A 54 -14.02 -6.97 13.87
CA LEU A 54 -13.44 -5.68 13.51
C LEU A 54 -11.97 -5.59 13.92
N LEU A 55 -11.63 -6.04 15.13
CA LEU A 55 -10.25 -6.09 15.60
C LEU A 55 -9.38 -7.00 14.76
N ASN A 56 -9.88 -8.18 14.38
CA ASN A 56 -9.16 -9.11 13.52
C ASN A 56 -8.96 -8.55 12.10
N LYS A 57 -9.93 -7.82 11.57
CA LYS A 57 -9.80 -7.11 10.29
C LYS A 57 -8.73 -6.03 10.38
N ALA A 58 -8.82 -5.14 11.37
CA ALA A 58 -7.83 -4.10 11.60
C ALA A 58 -6.40 -4.66 11.79
N ARG A 59 -6.28 -5.80 12.48
CA ARG A 59 -5.00 -6.48 12.67
C ARG A 59 -4.41 -6.99 11.34
N LYS A 60 -5.24 -7.56 10.47
CA LYS A 60 -4.83 -7.96 9.11
C LYS A 60 -4.38 -6.77 8.27
N ASP A 61 -5.15 -5.69 8.30
CA ASP A 61 -4.84 -4.47 7.54
C ASP A 61 -3.50 -3.88 8.00
N ILE A 62 -3.25 -3.84 9.31
CA ILE A 62 -1.96 -3.40 9.88
C ILE A 62 -0.82 -4.33 9.45
N GLN A 63 -1.01 -5.65 9.44
CA GLN A 63 0.02 -6.60 9.00
C GLN A 63 0.39 -6.38 7.53
N ILE A 64 -0.59 -6.13 6.67
CA ILE A 64 -0.34 -5.83 5.25
C ILE A 64 0.49 -4.55 5.13
N ILE A 65 0.11 -3.47 5.81
CA ILE A 65 0.83 -2.20 5.80
C ILE A 65 2.27 -2.36 6.33
N LEU A 66 2.48 -3.12 7.40
CA LEU A 66 3.81 -3.38 7.94
C LEU A 66 4.69 -4.17 6.95
N THR A 67 4.12 -5.19 6.31
CA THR A 67 4.85 -5.98 5.30
C THR A 67 5.24 -5.10 4.10
N GLU A 68 4.34 -4.24 3.66
CA GLU A 68 4.59 -3.29 2.57
C GLU A 68 5.64 -2.24 2.95
N TYR A 69 5.56 -1.73 4.19
CA TYR A 69 6.57 -0.81 4.73
C TYR A 69 7.96 -1.45 4.80
N ASP A 70 8.07 -2.68 5.30
CA ASP A 70 9.34 -3.42 5.36
C ASP A 70 9.90 -3.70 3.96
N TYR A 71 9.03 -4.06 3.01
CA TYR A 71 9.42 -4.22 1.62
C TYR A 71 9.99 -2.91 1.03
N ILE A 72 9.29 -1.79 1.20
CA ILE A 72 9.74 -0.47 0.72
C ILE A 72 11.05 -0.06 1.40
N LYS A 73 11.19 -0.27 2.72
CA LYS A 73 12.40 0.03 3.47
C LYS A 73 13.60 -0.77 2.97
N ASN A 74 13.41 -2.06 2.73
CA ASN A 74 14.47 -2.93 2.20
C ASN A 74 14.86 -2.52 0.78
N LYS A 75 13.90 -2.20 -0.08
CA LYS A 75 14.13 -1.68 -1.43
C LYS A 75 14.87 -0.34 -1.41
N LYS A 76 14.49 0.56 -0.50
CA LYS A 76 15.21 1.82 -0.31
C LYS A 76 16.67 1.58 0.09
N SER A 77 16.93 0.69 1.05
CA SER A 77 18.29 0.34 1.48
C SER A 77 19.12 -0.27 0.34
N GLU A 78 18.51 -1.11 -0.49
CA GLU A 78 19.15 -1.69 -1.67
C GLU A 78 19.55 -0.60 -2.70
N VAL A 79 18.61 0.33 -2.98
CA VAL A 79 18.86 1.47 -3.87
C VAL A 79 19.94 2.38 -3.30
N ASP A 80 19.89 2.71 -2.02
CA ASP A 80 20.90 3.55 -1.36
C ASP A 80 22.30 2.89 -1.41
N ALA A 81 22.37 1.58 -1.25
CA ALA A 81 23.63 0.82 -1.38
C ALA A 81 24.17 0.83 -2.82
N LEU A 82 23.30 0.73 -3.82
CA LEU A 82 23.69 0.84 -5.23
C LEU A 82 24.19 2.26 -5.57
N LEU A 83 23.49 3.28 -5.10
CA LEU A 83 23.88 4.69 -5.28
C LEU A 83 25.20 5.03 -4.58
N ALA A 84 25.49 4.39 -3.44
CA ALA A 84 26.74 4.57 -2.73
C ALA A 84 27.96 3.97 -3.45
N LYS A 85 27.75 2.93 -4.28
CA LYS A 85 28.83 2.29 -5.06
C LYS A 85 29.36 3.18 -6.19
N ASP A 86 28.49 3.97 -6.80
CA ASP A 86 28.87 4.80 -7.95
C ASP A 86 28.41 6.25 -7.75
N LYS A 87 29.10 6.94 -6.82
CA LYS A 87 28.84 8.35 -6.50
C LYS A 87 29.06 9.30 -7.70
N ASN A 88 29.86 8.88 -8.67
CA ASN A 88 30.22 9.68 -9.83
C ASN A 88 29.50 9.24 -11.11
N PHE A 89 28.36 8.56 -10.97
CA PHE A 89 27.59 8.15 -12.12
C PHE A 89 27.01 9.37 -12.87
N TYR A 90 27.35 9.49 -14.15
CA TYR A 90 26.84 10.52 -15.04
C TYR A 90 25.93 9.91 -16.09
N ILE A 91 24.63 10.08 -15.93
CA ILE A 91 23.62 9.51 -16.83
C ILE A 91 23.80 9.96 -18.27
N GLN A 92 24.16 11.22 -18.51
CA GLN A 92 24.35 11.77 -19.86
C GLN A 92 25.47 11.03 -20.60
N LYS A 93 26.64 10.83 -19.95
CA LYS A 93 27.74 10.08 -20.51
C LYS A 93 27.37 8.62 -20.75
N TYR A 94 26.72 7.98 -19.77
CA TYR A 94 26.27 6.61 -19.90
C TYR A 94 25.31 6.40 -21.09
N CYS A 95 24.36 7.31 -21.29
CA CYS A 95 23.44 7.26 -22.44
C CYS A 95 24.19 7.46 -23.77
N GLN A 96 25.18 8.36 -23.79
CA GLN A 96 26.01 8.60 -24.97
C GLN A 96 26.85 7.38 -25.34
N ASP A 97 27.52 6.78 -24.36
CA ASP A 97 28.33 5.57 -24.53
C ASP A 97 27.45 4.41 -25.01
N THR A 98 26.30 4.22 -24.38
CA THR A 98 25.32 3.17 -24.74
C THR A 98 24.79 3.34 -26.18
N LEU A 99 24.49 4.56 -26.60
CA LEU A 99 24.09 4.84 -27.98
C LEU A 99 25.19 4.49 -28.97
N SER A 100 26.43 4.84 -28.65
CA SER A 100 27.59 4.53 -29.45
C SER A 100 27.83 3.02 -29.59
N ASP A 101 27.69 2.27 -28.50
CA ASP A 101 27.84 0.81 -28.48
C ASP A 101 26.82 0.09 -29.37
N VAL A 102 25.63 0.65 -29.52
CA VAL A 102 24.57 0.10 -30.38
C VAL A 102 24.63 0.72 -31.80
N ASN A 103 25.62 1.53 -32.10
CA ASN A 103 25.77 2.27 -33.37
C ASN A 103 24.54 3.14 -33.71
N LEU A 104 23.98 3.79 -32.70
CA LEU A 104 22.88 4.73 -32.84
C LEU A 104 23.33 6.15 -32.49
N THR A 105 22.70 7.13 -33.14
CA THR A 105 22.97 8.55 -32.88
C THR A 105 21.66 9.24 -32.50
N SER A 106 21.68 10.00 -31.41
CA SER A 106 20.55 10.86 -31.06
C SER A 106 20.44 12.03 -32.04
N GLN A 107 19.23 12.34 -32.48
CA GLN A 107 18.97 13.49 -33.35
C GLN A 107 19.10 14.83 -32.63
N SER A 108 18.91 14.83 -31.33
CA SER A 108 19.02 16.01 -30.47
C SER A 108 20.18 15.84 -29.50
N PRO A 109 20.84 16.92 -29.10
CA PRO A 109 21.83 16.85 -28.01
C PRO A 109 21.18 16.29 -26.75
N LEU A 110 21.92 15.43 -26.06
CA LEU A 110 21.47 14.83 -24.80
C LEU A 110 21.45 15.91 -23.72
N THR A 111 20.30 16.48 -23.45
CA THR A 111 20.13 17.54 -22.44
C THR A 111 19.80 16.91 -21.10
N LEU A 112 20.58 17.29 -20.09
CA LEU A 112 20.33 16.87 -18.70
C LEU A 112 19.26 17.77 -18.08
N VAL A 113 18.21 17.16 -17.56
CA VAL A 113 17.18 17.83 -16.77
C VAL A 113 17.24 17.30 -15.34
N THR A 114 17.29 18.19 -14.37
CA THR A 114 17.38 17.84 -12.94
C THR A 114 16.10 18.25 -12.24
N SER A 115 15.53 17.34 -11.47
CA SER A 115 14.32 17.54 -10.68
C SER A 115 14.54 17.07 -9.24
N THR A 116 14.24 17.91 -8.26
CA THR A 116 14.39 17.57 -6.85
C THR A 116 13.08 17.00 -6.29
N TRP A 117 13.17 15.87 -5.60
CA TRP A 117 12.04 15.20 -4.98
C TRP A 117 11.97 15.50 -3.47
N PRO A 118 10.75 15.55 -2.88
CA PRO A 118 10.58 15.86 -1.45
C PRO A 118 11.24 14.85 -0.49
N ASN A 119 11.56 13.66 -0.97
CA ASN A 119 12.13 12.56 -0.20
C ASN A 119 13.67 12.58 -0.08
N GLY A 120 14.31 13.70 -0.46
CA GLY A 120 15.77 13.85 -0.37
C GLY A 120 16.55 13.19 -1.52
N TYR A 121 15.92 12.96 -2.65
CA TYR A 121 16.57 12.52 -3.88
C TYR A 121 16.49 13.59 -4.97
N VAL A 122 17.48 13.58 -5.84
CA VAL A 122 17.51 14.34 -7.09
C VAL A 122 17.37 13.37 -8.24
N GLU A 123 16.40 13.58 -9.09
CA GLU A 123 16.24 12.87 -10.34
C GLU A 123 17.00 13.63 -11.44
N GLU A 124 17.94 12.95 -12.08
CA GLU A 124 18.57 13.43 -13.31
C GLU A 124 17.97 12.65 -14.48
N SER A 125 17.48 13.33 -15.49
CA SER A 125 16.90 12.71 -16.67
C SER A 125 17.48 13.25 -17.96
N VAL A 126 17.55 12.38 -18.96
CA VAL A 126 18.08 12.67 -20.29
C VAL A 126 17.08 12.24 -21.34
N GLN A 127 16.75 13.12 -22.25
CA GLN A 127 15.91 12.80 -23.39
C GLN A 127 16.75 12.28 -24.56
N ILE A 128 16.35 11.12 -25.07
CA ILE A 128 16.99 10.45 -26.21
C ILE A 128 15.98 10.38 -27.36
N ASN A 129 16.32 10.97 -28.50
CA ASN A 129 15.52 10.97 -29.70
C ASN A 129 16.28 10.25 -30.81
N VAL A 130 15.81 9.07 -31.22
CA VAL A 130 16.44 8.28 -32.27
C VAL A 130 15.42 8.02 -33.38
N SER A 131 15.79 8.31 -34.62
CA SER A 131 14.89 8.14 -35.77
C SER A 131 15.38 7.09 -36.72
N GLN A 132 14.41 6.54 -37.45
CA GLN A 132 14.65 5.59 -38.54
C GLN A 132 15.42 4.33 -38.11
N ILE A 133 15.16 3.86 -36.91
CA ILE A 133 15.75 2.61 -36.38
C ILE A 133 14.80 1.43 -36.61
N THR A 134 15.34 0.23 -36.51
CA THR A 134 14.54 -0.99 -36.51
C THR A 134 14.07 -1.34 -35.11
N MET A 135 13.01 -2.13 -34.99
CA MET A 135 12.54 -2.64 -33.71
C MET A 135 13.65 -3.44 -32.99
N LYS A 136 14.47 -4.17 -33.74
CA LYS A 136 15.62 -4.91 -33.17
C LYS A 136 16.62 -3.97 -32.50
N GLN A 137 17.02 -2.89 -33.18
CA GLN A 137 17.94 -1.89 -32.63
C GLN A 137 17.36 -1.20 -31.38
N MET A 138 16.05 -0.93 -31.36
CA MET A 138 15.38 -0.40 -30.17
C MET A 138 15.48 -1.38 -28.98
N CYS A 139 15.22 -2.67 -29.21
CA CYS A 139 15.34 -3.69 -28.16
C CYS A 139 16.78 -3.82 -27.66
N GLU A 140 17.76 -3.78 -28.56
CA GLU A 140 19.18 -3.80 -28.19
C GLU A 140 19.56 -2.56 -27.34
N LEU A 141 19.05 -1.38 -27.69
CA LEU A 141 19.26 -0.16 -26.90
C LEU A 141 18.64 -0.27 -25.51
N LEU A 142 17.38 -0.74 -25.41
CA LEU A 142 16.72 -0.93 -24.10
C LEU A 142 17.46 -1.96 -23.24
N GLN A 143 17.90 -3.05 -23.83
CA GLN A 143 18.69 -4.06 -23.14
C GLN A 143 20.03 -3.51 -22.65
N ALA A 144 20.71 -2.68 -23.45
CA ALA A 144 21.95 -2.04 -23.07
C ALA A 144 21.75 -1.03 -21.93
N LEU A 145 20.69 -0.23 -21.96
CA LEU A 145 20.34 0.69 -20.88
C LEU A 145 20.03 -0.03 -19.56
N GLN A 146 19.35 -1.18 -19.61
CA GLN A 146 19.00 -1.96 -18.42
C GLN A 146 20.19 -2.68 -17.77
N LYS A 147 21.37 -2.75 -18.40
CA LYS A 147 22.55 -3.33 -17.77
C LYS A 147 22.97 -2.61 -16.50
N ASN A 148 22.71 -1.31 -16.42
CA ASN A 148 22.95 -0.54 -15.21
C ASN A 148 21.67 -0.40 -14.40
N GLN A 149 21.68 -0.92 -13.18
CA GLN A 149 20.53 -0.90 -12.26
C GLN A 149 20.19 0.50 -11.74
N LEU A 150 21.06 1.49 -11.92
CA LEU A 150 20.83 2.89 -11.55
C LEU A 150 19.98 3.65 -12.57
N VAL A 151 19.77 3.06 -13.74
CA VAL A 151 19.09 3.71 -14.89
C VAL A 151 17.73 3.09 -15.12
N PHE A 152 16.73 3.93 -15.30
CA PHE A 152 15.38 3.47 -15.66
C PHE A 152 14.78 4.35 -16.76
N VAL A 153 13.93 3.74 -17.58
CA VAL A 153 13.19 4.45 -18.61
C VAL A 153 11.89 4.98 -18.01
N LYS A 154 11.75 6.31 -17.95
CA LYS A 154 10.59 6.98 -17.38
C LYS A 154 9.44 7.11 -18.39
N ASN A 155 9.78 7.37 -19.62
CA ASN A 155 8.83 7.47 -20.73
C ASN A 155 9.43 6.87 -21.98
N LEU A 156 8.61 6.20 -22.78
CA LEU A 156 8.97 5.62 -24.06
C LEU A 156 7.82 5.84 -25.05
N GLU A 157 8.10 6.61 -26.09
CA GLU A 157 7.19 6.87 -27.18
C GLU A 157 7.74 6.30 -28.48
N ILE A 158 6.96 5.50 -29.16
CA ILE A 158 7.35 4.85 -30.40
C ILE A 158 6.42 5.33 -31.52
N LEU A 159 6.97 6.01 -32.49
CA LEU A 159 6.25 6.54 -33.63
C LEU A 159 6.64 5.77 -34.90
N LYS A 160 5.72 5.67 -35.82
CA LYS A 160 6.00 5.08 -37.13
C LYS A 160 7.03 5.95 -37.88
N GLY A 161 8.08 5.32 -38.39
CA GLY A 161 9.06 6.00 -39.24
C GLY A 161 8.50 6.32 -40.62
N THR A 162 9.18 7.19 -41.34
CA THR A 162 8.85 7.55 -42.74
C THR A 162 9.19 6.42 -43.71
N VAL A 163 10.19 5.61 -43.37
CA VAL A 163 10.61 4.44 -44.18
C VAL A 163 9.91 3.18 -43.65
N ALA A 164 9.53 2.29 -44.57
CA ALA A 164 8.90 1.01 -44.19
C ALA A 164 9.79 0.19 -43.22
N LYS A 165 9.17 -0.41 -42.22
CA LYS A 165 9.84 -1.19 -41.15
C LYS A 165 10.80 -0.38 -40.24
N LYS A 166 10.78 0.95 -40.32
CA LYS A 166 11.53 1.85 -39.43
C LYS A 166 10.59 2.55 -38.46
N ILE A 167 11.13 2.89 -37.30
CA ILE A 167 10.45 3.59 -36.22
C ILE A 167 11.26 4.78 -35.74
N ASN A 168 10.60 5.76 -35.16
CA ASN A 168 11.20 6.85 -34.43
C ASN A 168 10.91 6.62 -32.95
N VAL A 169 11.91 6.76 -32.13
CA VAL A 169 11.81 6.50 -30.70
C VAL A 169 12.20 7.76 -29.93
N ASN A 170 11.31 8.19 -29.07
CA ASN A 170 11.55 9.26 -28.11
C ASN A 170 11.46 8.64 -26.69
N MET A 171 12.54 8.69 -25.94
CA MET A 171 12.58 8.14 -24.61
C MET A 171 13.17 9.11 -23.60
N LEU A 172 12.63 9.08 -22.38
CA LEU A 172 13.15 9.79 -21.24
C LEU A 172 13.79 8.78 -20.29
N VAL A 173 15.09 8.83 -20.17
CA VAL A 173 15.88 7.96 -19.30
C VAL A 173 16.27 8.74 -18.07
N ALA A 174 16.13 8.15 -16.88
CA ALA A 174 16.37 8.83 -15.62
C ALA A 174 17.20 7.97 -14.67
N THR A 175 17.84 8.66 -13.72
CA THR A 175 18.52 8.08 -12.57
C THR A 175 18.20 8.89 -11.32
N LEU A 176 18.31 8.26 -10.16
CA LEU A 176 18.16 8.93 -8.86
C LEU A 176 19.53 9.11 -8.23
N LYS A 177 19.73 10.24 -7.57
CA LYS A 177 20.91 10.54 -6.75
C LYS A 177 20.46 11.03 -5.37
N PRO A 178 21.13 10.66 -4.28
CA PRO A 178 20.86 11.27 -2.98
C PRO A 178 21.26 12.75 -3.02
N VAL A 179 20.46 13.60 -2.40
CA VAL A 179 20.86 15.00 -2.18
C VAL A 179 22.07 14.98 -1.24
N VAL A 180 23.22 15.35 -1.75
CA VAL A 180 24.38 15.62 -0.89
C VAL A 180 24.12 16.98 -0.25
N GLU A 181 23.66 17.00 1.01
CA GLU A 181 23.69 18.22 1.80
C GLU A 181 25.13 18.73 1.84
N LYS A 182 25.38 19.83 1.15
CA LYS A 182 26.60 20.58 1.36
C LYS A 182 26.59 21.04 2.81
N THR A 183 27.28 20.32 3.68
CA THR A 183 27.60 20.78 5.02
C THR A 183 28.38 22.07 4.84
N ASN A 184 27.69 23.21 4.94
CA ASN A 184 28.35 24.51 5.05
C ASN A 184 29.13 24.47 6.37
N SER A 185 30.34 24.03 6.33
CA SER A 185 31.32 24.31 7.39
C SER A 185 31.62 25.79 7.36
N THR A 186 30.80 26.57 8.02
CA THR A 186 31.15 27.94 8.40
C THR A 186 32.26 27.82 9.42
N LYS A 187 33.46 28.16 8.96
CA LYS A 187 34.58 28.51 9.85
C LYS A 187 34.37 29.90 10.41
#